data_a2f57b657877a17fdb42cc77b1e5eb71
#
_entry.id   a2f57b657877a17fdb42cc77b1e5eb71
#
_cell.length_a   1.000
_cell.length_b   1.000
_cell.length_c   1.000
_cell.angle_alpha   90.00
_cell.angle_beta   90.00
_cell.angle_gamma   90.00
#
_symmetry.space_group_name_H-M   'P 1'
#
loop_
_entity.id
_entity.type
_entity.pdbx_description
1 polymer ?
#
loop_
_entity_poly.entity_id
_entity_poly.type
_entity_poly.pdbx_seq_one_letter_code
_entity_poly.pdbx_strand_id
1 'polypeptide(L)'
;VNTPTLSGEAVLPPTTSIPSTIQGLGAVVSRRHFFRYLHDRHGSAFTVNLPVFGPSVVISDAAMARELFTAGDQVENVQPNLGRILGTGSMFALEGARHRARRKLLTPPLHGKPIRSYEQMVVDEVRAESASWPTGIEFASIEPMMRITLNVILRAVFGAEGSELDRLRDMIPPMVTVGSRAATVPPLPRLLRPIDPNHRYARRNAEYRAYVGGLITKARNDSHLDERTDILAIMLRSTYDDGSPMTDDEIAEELATMLAAGHETTATTLAWALERLRRHPEVVRELVAEVDAGGSDYRHATILEVQRSRPVIDFAGRHVVADHLDLGEWRIPKGYNVLVSIALLHDDSSEFARPEVFDPTRFLGTKPPSAWLPFGGGTRRCIGAAFATMEMDVTLRTLLADFELMPTSARSERWFSRGVAYAPSRGGRIAVVPR
;
A
#
# COMPACT_ATOMS: atom_id res chain seq x y z
N VAL A 1 29.40 -20.18 23.32
CA VAL A 1 29.52 -19.27 22.20
C VAL A 1 29.39 -17.87 22.81
N ASN A 2 30.55 -17.16 22.91
CA ASN A 2 30.59 -15.80 23.45
C ASN A 2 29.95 -14.84 22.46
N THR A 3 28.82 -14.24 22.85
CA THR A 3 28.26 -13.07 22.20
C THR A 3 29.22 -11.89 22.50
N PRO A 4 29.78 -11.19 21.50
CA PRO A 4 30.62 -10.02 21.78
C PRO A 4 29.70 -8.92 22.38
N THR A 5 30.03 -8.49 23.60
CA THR A 5 29.49 -7.25 24.19
C THR A 5 30.04 -6.08 23.38
N LEU A 6 29.19 -5.54 22.48
CA LEU A 6 29.48 -4.30 21.76
C LEU A 6 29.58 -3.16 22.78
N SER A 7 30.75 -2.48 22.82
CA SER A 7 30.97 -1.23 23.56
C SER A 7 29.92 -0.19 23.10
N GLY A 8 29.45 0.70 24.00
CA GLY A 8 28.31 1.59 23.80
C GLY A 8 28.37 2.63 22.65
N GLU A 9 29.31 2.51 21.74
CA GLU A 9 29.44 3.38 20.55
C GLU A 9 28.51 2.90 19.41
N ALA A 10 27.98 3.85 18.64
CA ALA A 10 27.17 3.55 17.45
C ALA A 10 28.02 2.86 16.39
N VAL A 11 27.54 1.71 15.88
CA VAL A 11 28.15 0.98 14.78
C VAL A 11 27.19 1.04 13.60
N LEU A 12 27.37 2.02 12.72
CA LEU A 12 26.49 2.24 11.57
C LEU A 12 26.96 1.44 10.35
N PRO A 13 26.02 0.96 9.51
CA PRO A 13 26.35 0.44 8.19
C PRO A 13 27.11 1.49 7.34
N PRO A 14 27.86 1.04 6.31
CA PRO A 14 28.62 1.92 5.45
C PRO A 14 27.82 3.13 4.98
N THR A 15 28.38 4.33 5.17
CA THR A 15 27.72 5.59 4.77
C THR A 15 28.15 5.99 3.36
N THR A 16 27.19 6.32 2.50
CA THR A 16 27.53 6.84 1.17
C THR A 16 28.13 8.24 1.25
N SER A 17 29.19 8.47 0.45
CA SER A 17 29.83 9.78 0.31
C SER A 17 29.06 10.76 -0.61
N ILE A 18 27.97 10.32 -1.21
CA ILE A 18 27.14 11.15 -2.10
C ILE A 18 26.49 12.27 -1.27
N PRO A 19 26.56 13.55 -1.69
CA PRO A 19 25.89 14.65 -0.98
C PRO A 19 24.38 14.42 -0.81
N SER A 20 23.79 14.82 0.32
CA SER A 20 22.40 14.57 0.66
C SER A 20 21.39 15.11 -0.37
N THR A 21 21.69 16.25 -1.00
CA THR A 21 20.88 16.81 -2.09
C THR A 21 20.81 15.89 -3.32
N ILE A 22 21.94 15.25 -3.67
CA ILE A 22 22.03 14.29 -4.77
C ILE A 22 21.34 12.98 -4.37
N GLN A 23 21.48 12.54 -3.11
CA GLN A 23 20.72 11.40 -2.59
C GLN A 23 19.20 11.65 -2.70
N GLY A 24 18.72 12.84 -2.32
CA GLY A 24 17.34 13.25 -2.48
C GLY A 24 16.87 13.24 -3.92
N LEU A 25 17.68 13.78 -4.84
CA LEU A 25 17.37 13.75 -6.27
C LEU A 25 17.30 12.31 -6.81
N GLY A 26 18.25 11.46 -6.47
CA GLY A 26 18.26 10.03 -6.84
C GLY A 26 17.03 9.30 -6.31
N ALA A 27 16.66 9.55 -5.05
CA ALA A 27 15.48 8.96 -4.42
C ALA A 27 14.15 9.43 -5.04
N VAL A 28 14.09 10.61 -5.64
CA VAL A 28 12.88 11.15 -6.29
C VAL A 28 12.81 10.74 -7.76
N VAL A 29 13.89 10.91 -8.52
CA VAL A 29 13.89 10.74 -9.98
C VAL A 29 13.99 9.27 -10.40
N SER A 30 14.82 8.50 -9.71
CA SER A 30 15.13 7.10 -10.10
C SER A 30 15.40 6.22 -8.87
N ARG A 31 14.48 6.23 -7.92
CA ARG A 31 14.61 5.58 -6.60
C ARG A 31 15.17 4.16 -6.69
N ARG A 32 14.57 3.30 -7.50
CA ARG A 32 14.98 1.89 -7.59
C ARG A 32 16.41 1.71 -8.10
N HIS A 33 16.83 2.47 -9.13
CA HIS A 33 18.20 2.40 -9.64
C HIS A 33 19.19 3.00 -8.65
N PHE A 34 18.81 4.09 -7.98
CA PHE A 34 19.65 4.73 -6.98
C PHE A 34 19.93 3.80 -5.79
N PHE A 35 18.89 3.20 -5.21
CA PHE A 35 19.06 2.28 -4.09
C PHE A 35 19.71 0.95 -4.51
N ARG A 36 19.47 0.47 -5.75
CA ARG A 36 20.21 -0.66 -6.33
C ARG A 36 21.70 -0.35 -6.42
N TYR A 37 22.08 0.80 -6.97
CA TYR A 37 23.46 1.23 -7.04
C TYR A 37 24.13 1.28 -5.66
N LEU A 38 23.45 1.79 -4.65
CA LEU A 38 23.98 1.81 -3.27
C LEU A 38 24.12 0.41 -2.69
N HIS A 39 23.13 -0.45 -2.91
CA HIS A 39 23.15 -1.86 -2.50
C HIS A 39 24.33 -2.61 -3.14
N ASP A 40 24.54 -2.48 -4.43
CA ASP A 40 25.61 -3.14 -5.17
C ASP A 40 27.02 -2.67 -4.67
N ARG A 41 27.10 -1.44 -4.14
CA ARG A 41 28.35 -0.87 -3.63
C ARG A 41 28.60 -1.16 -2.15
N HIS A 42 27.58 -1.22 -1.32
CA HIS A 42 27.69 -1.23 0.13
C HIS A 42 27.13 -2.51 0.79
N GLY A 43 26.46 -3.38 0.02
CA GLY A 43 25.84 -4.59 0.55
C GLY A 43 24.39 -4.36 1.01
N SER A 44 23.87 -5.33 1.78
CA SER A 44 22.47 -5.39 2.21
C SER A 44 22.07 -4.37 3.28
N ALA A 45 23.04 -3.63 3.87
CA ALA A 45 22.80 -2.55 4.81
C ALA A 45 23.69 -1.35 4.49
N PHE A 46 23.14 -0.15 4.43
CA PHE A 46 23.90 1.09 4.20
C PHE A 46 23.17 2.32 4.75
N THR A 47 23.94 3.37 5.04
CA THR A 47 23.43 4.62 5.62
C THR A 47 23.33 5.70 4.55
N VAL A 48 22.18 6.39 4.52
CA VAL A 48 21.88 7.54 3.67
C VAL A 48 21.39 8.71 4.52
N ASN A 49 21.46 9.93 3.95
CA ASN A 49 20.85 11.11 4.55
C ASN A 49 19.86 11.75 3.56
N LEU A 50 18.60 11.39 3.70
CA LEU A 50 17.54 11.83 2.78
C LEU A 50 16.95 13.18 3.25
N PRO A 51 16.82 14.21 2.37
CA PRO A 51 16.42 15.56 2.77
C PRO A 51 15.11 15.65 3.56
N VAL A 52 14.16 14.73 3.34
CA VAL A 52 12.86 14.72 4.05
C VAL A 52 12.90 13.80 5.28
N PHE A 53 13.56 12.66 5.16
CA PHE A 53 13.58 11.62 6.20
C PHE A 53 14.78 11.72 7.16
N GLY A 54 15.77 12.57 6.85
CA GLY A 54 16.97 12.68 7.65
C GLY A 54 17.88 11.44 7.58
N PRO A 55 18.70 11.20 8.62
CA PRO A 55 19.59 10.06 8.67
C PRO A 55 18.78 8.77 8.69
N SER A 56 19.12 7.86 7.76
CA SER A 56 18.36 6.64 7.54
C SER A 56 19.31 5.47 7.23
N VAL A 57 19.06 4.32 7.83
CA VAL A 57 19.67 3.06 7.46
C VAL A 57 18.72 2.31 6.53
N VAL A 58 19.19 1.95 5.35
CA VAL A 58 18.44 1.11 4.40
C VAL A 58 18.93 -0.32 4.54
N ILE A 59 18.01 -1.25 4.68
CA ILE A 59 18.29 -2.68 4.76
C ILE A 59 17.51 -3.45 3.70
N SER A 60 18.11 -4.52 3.19
CA SER A 60 17.51 -5.47 2.23
C SER A 60 17.80 -6.93 2.60
N ASP A 61 17.92 -7.20 3.89
CA ASP A 61 18.13 -8.52 4.47
C ASP A 61 16.88 -8.97 5.24
N ALA A 62 16.43 -10.21 5.01
CA ALA A 62 15.18 -10.74 5.58
C ALA A 62 15.27 -10.96 7.10
N ALA A 63 16.45 -11.31 7.64
CA ALA A 63 16.64 -11.50 9.07
C ALA A 63 16.59 -10.16 9.79
N MET A 64 17.34 -9.15 9.31
CA MET A 64 17.30 -7.78 9.84
C MET A 64 15.90 -7.17 9.72
N ALA A 65 15.18 -7.40 8.62
CA ALA A 65 13.80 -6.93 8.47
C ALA A 65 12.88 -7.54 9.54
N ARG A 66 13.04 -8.82 9.86
CA ARG A 66 12.30 -9.50 10.92
C ARG A 66 12.62 -8.92 12.30
N GLU A 67 13.91 -8.74 12.62
CA GLU A 67 14.36 -8.13 13.87
C GLU A 67 13.74 -6.74 14.03
N LEU A 68 13.82 -5.88 13.00
CA LEU A 68 13.22 -4.55 13.01
C LEU A 68 11.71 -4.57 13.28
N PHE A 69 10.98 -5.48 12.64
CA PHE A 69 9.52 -5.56 12.79
C PHE A 69 9.07 -6.15 14.12
N THR A 70 9.97 -6.80 14.85
CA THR A 70 9.74 -7.37 16.20
C THR A 70 10.37 -6.54 17.32
N ALA A 71 11.03 -5.41 17.01
CA ALA A 71 11.73 -4.57 17.97
C ALA A 71 10.81 -3.88 19.03
N GLY A 72 9.49 -4.06 18.92
CA GLY A 72 8.53 -3.58 19.93
C GLY A 72 8.58 -2.08 20.16
N ASP A 73 8.63 -1.69 21.42
CA ASP A 73 8.59 -0.28 21.82
C ASP A 73 9.95 0.46 21.64
N GLN A 74 10.98 -0.21 21.09
CA GLN A 74 12.26 0.43 20.71
C GLN A 74 12.11 1.28 19.46
N VAL A 75 11.05 1.05 18.68
CA VAL A 75 10.80 1.71 17.40
C VAL A 75 9.35 2.16 17.27
N GLU A 76 9.17 3.27 16.57
CA GLU A 76 7.86 3.79 16.17
C GLU A 76 7.70 3.77 14.63
N ASN A 77 6.61 4.35 14.12
CA ASN A 77 6.43 4.50 12.69
C ASN A 77 7.52 5.42 12.12
N VAL A 78 7.91 5.19 10.86
CA VAL A 78 8.89 6.04 10.16
C VAL A 78 8.51 7.53 10.25
N GLN A 79 9.53 8.40 10.42
CA GLN A 79 9.31 9.83 10.52
C GLN A 79 10.01 10.57 9.36
N PRO A 80 9.32 11.56 8.72
CA PRO A 80 7.90 11.85 8.86
C PRO A 80 7.02 10.76 8.24
N ASN A 81 5.83 10.53 8.79
CA ASN A 81 4.87 9.56 8.29
C ASN A 81 3.62 10.22 7.66
N LEU A 82 2.72 9.39 7.12
CA LEU A 82 1.47 9.85 6.50
C LEU A 82 0.48 10.50 7.48
N GLY A 83 0.65 10.29 8.79
CA GLY A 83 -0.16 10.97 9.82
C GLY A 83 -0.08 12.49 9.74
N ARG A 84 1.05 13.03 9.24
CA ARG A 84 1.19 14.47 8.96
C ARG A 84 0.12 15.00 7.99
N ILE A 85 -0.33 14.16 7.09
CA ILE A 85 -1.32 14.52 6.07
C ILE A 85 -2.72 14.06 6.50
N LEU A 86 -2.85 12.83 7.00
CA LEU A 86 -4.13 12.19 7.29
C LEU A 86 -4.74 12.62 8.64
N GLY A 87 -3.94 13.23 9.52
CA GLY A 87 -4.36 13.71 10.83
C GLY A 87 -3.68 12.96 11.98
N THR A 88 -3.68 13.61 13.16
CA THR A 88 -2.99 13.09 14.36
C THR A 88 -3.73 11.94 15.03
N GLY A 89 -5.01 11.75 14.75
CA GLY A 89 -5.83 10.61 15.17
C GLY A 89 -5.80 9.44 14.20
N SER A 90 -5.21 9.59 13.02
CA SER A 90 -5.04 8.53 12.02
C SER A 90 -4.13 7.43 12.54
N MET A 91 -4.42 6.18 12.19
CA MET A 91 -3.59 5.02 12.53
C MET A 91 -2.13 5.17 12.05
N PHE A 92 -1.85 5.98 11.04
CA PHE A 92 -0.47 6.31 10.63
C PHE A 92 0.26 7.19 11.62
N ALA A 93 -0.46 8.06 12.36
CA ALA A 93 0.11 8.97 13.35
C ALA A 93 0.17 8.36 14.75
N LEU A 94 -0.77 7.43 15.06
CA LEU A 94 -0.85 6.83 16.38
C LEU A 94 0.33 5.88 16.63
N GLU A 95 0.85 5.89 17.89
CA GLU A 95 1.96 5.06 18.32
C GLU A 95 1.61 4.21 19.56
N GLY A 96 2.43 3.21 19.83
CA GLY A 96 2.37 2.38 21.04
C GLY A 96 0.99 1.79 21.33
N ALA A 97 0.50 1.97 22.56
CA ALA A 97 -0.78 1.43 23.02
C ALA A 97 -1.99 1.99 22.26
N ARG A 98 -1.97 3.28 21.91
CA ARG A 98 -3.06 3.92 21.15
C ARG A 98 -3.20 3.32 19.75
N HIS A 99 -2.09 3.08 19.06
CA HIS A 99 -2.09 2.40 17.77
C HIS A 99 -2.65 0.98 17.89
N ARG A 100 -2.20 0.20 18.89
CA ARG A 100 -2.69 -1.17 19.13
C ARG A 100 -4.19 -1.20 19.41
N ALA A 101 -4.69 -0.30 20.25
CA ALA A 101 -6.11 -0.19 20.58
C ALA A 101 -6.94 0.14 19.32
N ARG A 102 -6.52 1.15 18.53
CA ARG A 102 -7.19 1.51 17.28
C ARG A 102 -7.19 0.35 16.29
N ARG A 103 -6.05 -0.32 16.12
CA ARG A 103 -5.93 -1.47 15.23
C ARG A 103 -6.86 -2.62 15.65
N LYS A 104 -7.02 -2.88 16.94
CA LYS A 104 -7.94 -3.89 17.47
C LYS A 104 -9.39 -3.64 17.04
N LEU A 105 -9.83 -2.37 17.05
CA LEU A 105 -11.18 -1.98 16.59
C LEU A 105 -11.36 -2.14 15.09
N LEU A 106 -10.35 -1.82 14.28
CA LEU A 106 -10.47 -1.73 12.82
C LEU A 106 -10.11 -3.02 12.08
N THR A 107 -9.52 -4.01 12.75
CA THR A 107 -9.14 -5.28 12.12
C THR A 107 -10.34 -6.17 11.76
N PRO A 108 -11.37 -6.36 12.61
CA PRO A 108 -12.43 -7.32 12.36
C PRO A 108 -13.17 -7.14 11.03
N PRO A 109 -13.59 -5.94 10.60
CA PRO A 109 -14.32 -5.76 9.34
C PRO A 109 -13.47 -6.05 8.09
N LEU A 110 -12.14 -6.02 8.23
CA LEU A 110 -11.19 -6.22 7.12
C LEU A 110 -10.59 -7.63 7.07
N HIS A 111 -11.10 -8.58 7.88
CA HIS A 111 -10.58 -9.94 7.98
C HIS A 111 -11.69 -10.99 8.12
N GLY A 112 -11.37 -12.22 7.72
CA GLY A 112 -12.21 -13.38 7.96
C GLY A 112 -13.54 -13.38 7.19
N LYS A 113 -14.64 -13.79 7.88
CA LYS A 113 -15.98 -13.92 7.26
C LYS A 113 -16.54 -12.61 6.66
N PRO A 114 -16.39 -11.42 7.29
CA PRO A 114 -16.90 -10.18 6.74
C PRO A 114 -16.39 -9.85 5.32
N ILE A 115 -15.16 -10.25 4.99
CA ILE A 115 -14.60 -9.98 3.66
C ILE A 115 -15.42 -10.64 2.54
N ARG A 116 -15.95 -11.83 2.78
CA ARG A 116 -16.73 -12.56 1.76
C ARG A 116 -18.02 -11.85 1.36
N SER A 117 -18.59 -11.04 2.23
CA SER A 117 -19.80 -10.26 1.90
C SER A 117 -19.52 -9.18 0.85
N TYR A 118 -18.25 -8.79 0.65
CA TYR A 118 -17.88 -7.80 -0.37
C TYR A 118 -17.59 -8.42 -1.74
N GLU A 119 -17.46 -9.75 -1.87
CA GLU A 119 -17.09 -10.40 -3.16
C GLU A 119 -18.07 -10.06 -4.28
N GLN A 120 -19.40 -10.15 -4.02
CA GLN A 120 -20.41 -9.83 -5.03
C GLN A 120 -20.36 -8.37 -5.44
N MET A 121 -20.12 -7.46 -4.49
CA MET A 121 -19.93 -6.03 -4.78
C MET A 121 -18.75 -5.80 -5.74
N VAL A 122 -17.63 -6.50 -5.53
CA VAL A 122 -16.47 -6.42 -6.43
C VAL A 122 -16.81 -6.93 -7.82
N VAL A 123 -17.53 -8.07 -7.94
CA VAL A 123 -17.99 -8.61 -9.24
C VAL A 123 -18.85 -7.57 -9.98
N ASP A 124 -19.81 -6.97 -9.28
CA ASP A 124 -20.75 -6.01 -9.86
C ASP A 124 -20.00 -4.75 -10.35
N GLU A 125 -19.06 -4.22 -9.57
CA GLU A 125 -18.27 -3.06 -9.96
C GLU A 125 -17.33 -3.36 -11.14
N VAL A 126 -16.71 -4.55 -11.17
CA VAL A 126 -15.87 -4.97 -12.30
C VAL A 126 -16.67 -5.06 -13.57
N ARG A 127 -17.86 -5.69 -13.54
CA ARG A 127 -18.73 -5.83 -14.72
C ARG A 127 -19.31 -4.50 -15.17
N ALA A 128 -19.74 -3.65 -14.24
CA ALA A 128 -20.23 -2.31 -14.57
C ALA A 128 -19.18 -1.45 -15.27
N GLU A 129 -17.93 -1.48 -14.77
CA GLU A 129 -16.82 -0.75 -15.37
C GLU A 129 -16.41 -1.34 -16.73
N SER A 130 -16.27 -2.67 -16.82
CA SER A 130 -15.77 -3.33 -18.02
C SER A 130 -16.77 -3.37 -19.18
N ALA A 131 -18.07 -3.16 -18.93
CA ALA A 131 -19.11 -3.09 -19.96
C ALA A 131 -18.84 -2.01 -21.03
N SER A 132 -18.08 -0.98 -20.68
CA SER A 132 -17.72 0.13 -21.59
C SER A 132 -16.32 0.00 -22.20
N TRP A 133 -15.59 -1.08 -21.96
CA TRP A 133 -14.23 -1.20 -22.44
C TRP A 133 -14.15 -1.40 -23.96
N PRO A 134 -13.17 -0.76 -24.63
CA PRO A 134 -13.01 -0.91 -26.06
C PRO A 134 -12.52 -2.32 -26.41
N THR A 135 -13.21 -3.00 -27.32
CA THR A 135 -12.87 -4.35 -27.79
C THR A 135 -11.72 -4.31 -28.80
N GLY A 136 -10.64 -5.07 -28.54
CA GLY A 136 -9.50 -5.20 -29.44
C GLY A 136 -8.60 -3.96 -29.54
N ILE A 137 -8.92 -2.87 -28.82
CA ILE A 137 -8.17 -1.61 -28.82
C ILE A 137 -7.38 -1.49 -27.52
N GLU A 138 -6.10 -1.09 -27.64
CA GLU A 138 -5.23 -0.90 -26.48
C GLU A 138 -5.60 0.34 -25.67
N PHE A 139 -5.78 0.18 -24.35
CA PHE A 139 -6.04 1.25 -23.38
C PHE A 139 -5.24 1.07 -22.09
N ALA A 140 -5.16 2.11 -21.26
CA ALA A 140 -4.50 2.06 -19.95
C ALA A 140 -5.46 1.48 -18.90
N SER A 141 -5.09 0.39 -18.24
CA SER A 141 -5.93 -0.28 -17.24
C SER A 141 -5.97 0.42 -15.88
N ILE A 142 -4.99 1.29 -15.58
CA ILE A 142 -4.90 1.93 -14.26
C ILE A 142 -6.14 2.74 -13.92
N GLU A 143 -6.71 3.49 -14.86
CA GLU A 143 -7.89 4.32 -14.60
C GLU A 143 -9.16 3.49 -14.36
N PRO A 144 -9.49 2.46 -15.16
CA PRO A 144 -10.52 1.49 -14.82
C PRO A 144 -10.33 0.85 -13.44
N MET A 145 -9.11 0.37 -13.14
CA MET A 145 -8.83 -0.23 -11.83
C MET A 145 -9.03 0.77 -10.69
N MET A 146 -8.64 2.04 -10.87
CA MET A 146 -8.90 3.10 -9.89
C MET A 146 -10.39 3.31 -9.64
N ARG A 147 -11.24 3.27 -10.69
CA ARG A 147 -12.68 3.42 -10.52
C ARG A 147 -13.30 2.24 -9.79
N ILE A 148 -12.94 1.00 -10.16
CA ILE A 148 -13.41 -0.21 -9.48
C ILE A 148 -13.05 -0.14 -7.99
N THR A 149 -11.78 -0.01 -7.66
CA THR A 149 -11.32 -0.05 -6.26
C THR A 149 -11.84 1.13 -5.44
N LEU A 150 -12.03 2.31 -6.05
CA LEU A 150 -12.67 3.44 -5.39
C LEU A 150 -14.13 3.15 -5.03
N ASN A 151 -14.90 2.62 -5.98
CA ASN A 151 -16.29 2.30 -5.73
C ASN A 151 -16.45 1.23 -4.65
N VAL A 152 -15.63 0.18 -4.73
CA VAL A 152 -15.62 -0.90 -3.75
C VAL A 152 -15.32 -0.36 -2.34
N ILE A 153 -14.24 0.44 -2.19
CA ILE A 153 -13.89 0.98 -0.87
C ILE A 153 -14.93 1.98 -0.34
N LEU A 154 -15.53 2.81 -1.20
CA LEU A 154 -16.57 3.76 -0.79
C LEU A 154 -17.82 3.04 -0.28
N ARG A 155 -18.26 1.98 -0.95
CA ARG A 155 -19.37 1.14 -0.51
C ARG A 155 -19.04 0.36 0.77
N ALA A 156 -17.85 -0.23 0.85
CA ALA A 156 -17.42 -0.96 2.04
C ALA A 156 -17.28 -0.05 3.27
N VAL A 157 -16.81 1.19 3.07
CA VAL A 157 -16.52 2.13 4.15
C VAL A 157 -17.76 2.87 4.62
N PHE A 158 -18.61 3.36 3.71
CA PHE A 158 -19.76 4.22 4.04
C PHE A 158 -21.12 3.54 3.83
N GLY A 159 -21.17 2.38 3.18
CA GLY A 159 -22.42 1.88 2.64
C GLY A 159 -23.04 2.85 1.61
N ALA A 160 -22.20 3.66 0.92
CA ALA A 160 -22.66 4.76 0.08
C ALA A 160 -23.30 4.27 -1.21
N GLU A 161 -24.44 4.88 -1.56
CA GLU A 161 -25.18 4.63 -2.80
C GLU A 161 -25.69 5.95 -3.42
N GLY A 162 -26.07 5.90 -4.69
CA GLY A 162 -26.67 7.05 -5.39
C GLY A 162 -25.80 8.31 -5.31
N SER A 163 -26.43 9.44 -5.00
CA SER A 163 -25.77 10.76 -4.98
C SER A 163 -24.67 10.91 -3.92
N GLU A 164 -24.72 10.14 -2.83
CA GLU A 164 -23.63 10.13 -1.83
C GLU A 164 -22.38 9.50 -2.42
N LEU A 165 -22.53 8.37 -3.12
CA LEU A 165 -21.44 7.70 -3.81
C LEU A 165 -20.83 8.60 -4.89
N ASP A 166 -21.66 9.28 -5.69
CA ASP A 166 -21.20 10.20 -6.73
C ASP A 166 -20.39 11.37 -6.14
N ARG A 167 -20.88 11.96 -5.04
CA ARG A 167 -20.18 13.04 -4.36
C ARG A 167 -18.81 12.63 -3.82
N LEU A 168 -18.70 11.43 -3.24
CA LEU A 168 -17.46 10.88 -2.74
C LEU A 168 -16.50 10.55 -3.90
N ARG A 169 -16.99 10.01 -5.03
CA ARG A 169 -16.19 9.77 -6.25
C ARG A 169 -15.52 11.04 -6.77
N ASP A 170 -16.21 12.16 -6.74
CA ASP A 170 -15.66 13.44 -7.19
C ASP A 170 -14.63 14.02 -6.21
N MET A 171 -14.85 13.80 -4.91
CA MET A 171 -14.07 14.41 -3.85
C MET A 171 -12.75 13.67 -3.56
N ILE A 172 -12.78 12.32 -3.48
CA ILE A 172 -11.68 11.51 -2.96
C ILE A 172 -10.45 11.50 -3.88
N PRO A 173 -10.53 11.20 -5.21
CA PRO A 173 -9.34 11.08 -6.04
C PRO A 173 -8.48 12.35 -6.08
N PRO A 174 -9.04 13.57 -6.23
CA PRO A 174 -8.23 14.79 -6.17
C PRO A 174 -7.59 15.02 -4.79
N MET A 175 -8.26 14.65 -3.69
CA MET A 175 -7.72 14.76 -2.33
C MET A 175 -6.53 13.81 -2.15
N VAL A 176 -6.69 12.54 -2.52
CA VAL A 176 -5.64 11.51 -2.40
C VAL A 176 -4.43 11.85 -3.27
N THR A 177 -4.65 12.27 -4.51
CA THR A 177 -3.57 12.64 -5.44
C THR A 177 -2.74 13.81 -4.90
N VAL A 178 -3.39 14.86 -4.39
CA VAL A 178 -2.67 16.01 -3.80
C VAL A 178 -2.02 15.61 -2.48
N GLY A 179 -2.69 14.80 -1.66
CA GLY A 179 -2.16 14.28 -0.38
C GLY A 179 -0.91 13.42 -0.58
N SER A 180 -0.91 12.52 -1.56
CA SER A 180 0.24 11.68 -1.91
C SER A 180 1.47 12.52 -2.30
N ARG A 181 1.28 13.61 -3.04
CA ARG A 181 2.34 14.57 -3.37
C ARG A 181 2.79 15.37 -2.14
N ALA A 182 1.85 15.85 -1.34
CA ALA A 182 2.15 16.59 -0.10
C ALA A 182 2.93 15.74 0.91
N ALA A 183 2.72 14.42 0.93
CA ALA A 183 3.46 13.50 1.79
C ALA A 183 4.95 13.43 1.47
N THR A 184 5.34 13.68 0.21
CA THR A 184 6.72 13.52 -0.29
C THR A 184 7.47 14.84 -0.48
N VAL A 185 6.78 15.98 -0.34
CA VAL A 185 7.34 17.33 -0.54
C VAL A 185 7.21 18.14 0.75
N PRO A 186 8.26 18.86 1.21
CA PRO A 186 8.15 19.77 2.33
C PRO A 186 7.24 20.96 1.98
N PRO A 187 6.61 21.63 2.98
CA PRO A 187 5.83 22.85 2.74
C PRO A 187 6.65 23.91 2.03
N LEU A 188 6.06 24.54 1.03
CA LEU A 188 6.72 25.60 0.26
C LEU A 188 6.63 26.97 0.99
N PRO A 189 7.54 27.92 0.69
CA PRO A 189 7.47 29.29 1.20
C PRO A 189 6.11 29.97 0.93
N ARG A 190 5.71 30.90 1.79
CA ARG A 190 4.39 31.57 1.72
C ARG A 190 4.04 32.15 0.35
N LEU A 191 5.03 32.67 -0.40
CA LEU A 191 4.85 33.22 -1.74
C LEU A 191 4.40 32.16 -2.77
N LEU A 192 4.71 30.88 -2.54
CA LEU A 192 4.37 29.76 -3.42
C LEU A 192 3.13 28.98 -2.94
N ARG A 193 2.39 29.48 -1.94
CA ARG A 193 1.18 28.84 -1.41
C ARG A 193 0.18 28.35 -2.47
N PRO A 194 -0.13 29.11 -3.54
CA PRO A 194 -1.11 28.67 -4.53
C PRO A 194 -0.73 27.36 -5.23
N ILE A 195 0.57 27.07 -5.39
CA ILE A 195 1.09 25.84 -6.02
C ILE A 195 1.56 24.81 -4.99
N ASP A 196 1.57 25.14 -3.67
CA ASP A 196 1.98 24.24 -2.62
C ASP A 196 0.99 23.06 -2.46
N PRO A 197 1.43 21.82 -2.66
CA PRO A 197 0.59 20.64 -2.46
C PRO A 197 0.00 20.55 -1.04
N ASN A 198 0.75 20.97 -0.01
CA ASN A 198 0.29 20.94 1.38
C ASN A 198 -0.89 21.91 1.60
N HIS A 199 -0.82 23.13 1.02
CA HIS A 199 -1.92 24.09 1.13
C HIS A 199 -3.17 23.63 0.34
N ARG A 200 -2.97 23.09 -0.85
CA ARG A 200 -4.07 22.53 -1.66
C ARG A 200 -4.73 21.34 -0.98
N TYR A 201 -3.93 20.48 -0.34
CA TYR A 201 -4.45 19.36 0.43
C TYR A 201 -5.28 19.85 1.63
N ALA A 202 -4.76 20.77 2.42
CA ALA A 202 -5.48 21.30 3.60
C ALA A 202 -6.88 21.81 3.26
N ARG A 203 -7.04 22.52 2.12
CA ARG A 203 -8.35 23.00 1.65
C ARG A 203 -9.29 21.82 1.31
N ARG A 204 -8.81 20.84 0.52
CA ARG A 204 -9.63 19.67 0.16
C ARG A 204 -9.99 18.80 1.35
N ASN A 205 -9.06 18.66 2.30
CA ASN A 205 -9.33 17.95 3.54
C ASN A 205 -10.39 18.64 4.41
N ALA A 206 -10.44 19.98 4.42
CA ALA A 206 -11.51 20.71 5.10
C ALA A 206 -12.88 20.46 4.45
N GLU A 207 -12.96 20.45 3.10
CA GLU A 207 -14.19 20.11 2.35
C GLU A 207 -14.63 18.67 2.66
N TYR A 208 -13.67 17.72 2.66
CA TYR A 208 -13.91 16.32 3.02
C TYR A 208 -14.46 16.18 4.45
N ARG A 209 -13.80 16.79 5.44
CA ARG A 209 -14.22 16.71 6.86
C ARG A 209 -15.63 17.25 7.06
N ALA A 210 -15.96 18.36 6.42
CA ALA A 210 -17.31 18.93 6.50
C ALA A 210 -18.38 17.96 5.94
N TYR A 211 -18.10 17.34 4.78
CA TYR A 211 -19.02 16.39 4.16
C TYR A 211 -19.16 15.10 4.97
N VAL A 212 -18.03 14.50 5.35
CA VAL A 212 -18.01 13.23 6.11
C VAL A 212 -18.58 13.43 7.52
N GLY A 213 -18.38 14.59 8.16
CA GLY A 213 -19.06 14.92 9.42
C GLY A 213 -20.59 14.86 9.32
N GLY A 214 -21.15 15.30 8.18
CA GLY A 214 -22.58 15.11 7.88
C GLY A 214 -22.99 13.65 7.76
N LEU A 215 -22.16 12.82 7.09
CA LEU A 215 -22.41 11.36 6.97
C LEU A 215 -22.34 10.65 8.33
N ILE A 216 -21.38 11.01 9.17
CA ILE A 216 -21.25 10.49 10.55
C ILE A 216 -22.49 10.83 11.36
N THR A 217 -22.93 12.10 11.33
CA THR A 217 -24.15 12.54 12.03
C THR A 217 -25.39 11.80 11.53
N LYS A 218 -25.54 11.66 10.21
CA LYS A 218 -26.64 10.91 9.60
C LYS A 218 -26.62 9.44 10.06
N ALA A 219 -25.47 8.80 10.04
CA ALA A 219 -25.33 7.41 10.45
C ALA A 219 -25.61 7.19 11.95
N ARG A 220 -25.23 8.12 12.83
CA ARG A 220 -25.57 8.05 14.27
C ARG A 220 -27.07 8.11 14.54
N ASN A 221 -27.82 8.83 13.70
CA ASN A 221 -29.26 9.00 13.82
C ASN A 221 -30.06 7.95 13.03
N ASP A 222 -29.38 7.01 12.38
CA ASP A 222 -30.00 5.94 11.62
C ASP A 222 -30.59 4.89 12.57
N SER A 223 -31.92 4.69 12.50
CA SER A 223 -32.63 3.68 13.31
C SER A 223 -32.21 2.24 13.00
N HIS A 224 -31.57 2.01 11.85
CA HIS A 224 -31.04 0.70 11.41
C HIS A 224 -29.52 0.60 11.56
N LEU A 225 -28.87 1.48 12.34
CA LEU A 225 -27.43 1.46 12.53
C LEU A 225 -26.89 0.08 12.94
N ASP A 226 -27.62 -0.65 13.77
CA ASP A 226 -27.23 -1.98 14.27
C ASP A 226 -27.25 -3.06 13.17
N GLU A 227 -28.02 -2.87 12.13
CA GLU A 227 -28.15 -3.79 10.99
C GLU A 227 -27.08 -3.53 9.91
N ARG A 228 -26.51 -2.34 9.90
CA ARG A 228 -25.49 -1.94 8.92
C ARG A 228 -24.19 -2.67 9.14
N THR A 229 -23.55 -3.06 8.03
CA THR A 229 -22.28 -3.83 8.00
C THR A 229 -21.10 -3.05 7.45
N ASP A 230 -21.31 -1.81 7.02
CA ASP A 230 -20.24 -0.92 6.56
C ASP A 230 -19.31 -0.50 7.71
N ILE A 231 -18.10 -0.11 7.33
CA ILE A 231 -17.03 0.19 8.30
C ILE A 231 -17.40 1.39 9.19
N LEU A 232 -18.06 2.41 8.64
CA LEU A 232 -18.52 3.58 9.42
C LEU A 232 -19.48 3.14 10.53
N ALA A 233 -20.48 2.31 10.21
CA ALA A 233 -21.41 1.79 11.21
C ALA A 233 -20.71 0.95 12.28
N ILE A 234 -19.73 0.12 11.88
CA ILE A 234 -18.92 -0.66 12.82
C ILE A 234 -18.10 0.26 13.73
N MET A 235 -17.46 1.31 13.20
CA MET A 235 -16.72 2.30 14.02
C MET A 235 -17.63 2.99 15.02
N LEU A 236 -18.82 3.39 14.62
CA LEU A 236 -19.82 4.07 15.47
C LEU A 236 -20.29 3.23 16.66
N ARG A 237 -20.34 1.90 16.49
CA ARG A 237 -20.72 0.95 17.52
C ARG A 237 -19.55 0.43 18.37
N SER A 238 -18.32 0.64 17.90
CA SER A 238 -17.11 0.14 18.56
C SER A 238 -16.69 1.01 19.73
N THR A 239 -16.23 0.39 20.81
CA THR A 239 -15.64 1.04 21.96
C THR A 239 -14.23 0.53 22.22
N TYR A 240 -13.39 1.37 22.81
CA TYR A 240 -12.10 0.96 23.35
C TYR A 240 -12.28 0.06 24.60
N ASP A 241 -11.20 -0.52 25.07
CA ASP A 241 -11.23 -1.42 26.25
C ASP A 241 -11.69 -0.72 27.55
N ASP A 242 -11.57 0.61 27.62
CA ASP A 242 -12.09 1.45 28.72
C ASP A 242 -13.56 1.84 28.56
N GLY A 243 -14.23 1.34 27.51
CA GLY A 243 -15.63 1.64 27.21
C GLY A 243 -15.86 2.95 26.45
N SER A 244 -14.82 3.77 26.20
CA SER A 244 -14.98 5.02 25.47
C SER A 244 -15.21 4.75 23.96
N PRO A 245 -16.12 5.51 23.29
CA PRO A 245 -16.30 5.42 21.84
C PRO A 245 -15.21 6.20 21.11
N MET A 246 -15.06 5.93 19.81
CA MET A 246 -14.30 6.80 18.91
C MET A 246 -15.00 8.16 18.77
N THR A 247 -14.23 9.25 18.77
CA THR A 247 -14.74 10.58 18.47
C THR A 247 -15.02 10.73 16.96
N ASP A 248 -15.87 11.70 16.58
CA ASP A 248 -16.18 11.96 15.18
C ASP A 248 -14.96 12.38 14.37
N ASP A 249 -14.03 13.13 14.98
CA ASP A 249 -12.75 13.48 14.36
C ASP A 249 -11.87 12.26 14.12
N GLU A 250 -11.75 11.34 15.08
CA GLU A 250 -11.02 10.10 14.93
C GLU A 250 -11.62 9.23 13.82
N ILE A 251 -12.95 9.12 13.76
CA ILE A 251 -13.67 8.40 12.70
C ILE A 251 -13.37 9.04 11.34
N ALA A 252 -13.50 10.36 11.21
CA ALA A 252 -13.27 11.06 9.94
C ALA A 252 -11.81 10.89 9.45
N GLU A 253 -10.82 10.93 10.35
CA GLU A 253 -9.40 10.72 10.02
C GLU A 253 -9.09 9.27 9.62
N GLU A 254 -9.73 8.28 10.27
CA GLU A 254 -9.56 6.88 9.88
C GLU A 254 -10.26 6.56 8.56
N LEU A 255 -11.44 7.12 8.30
CA LEU A 255 -12.10 6.99 7.00
C LEU A 255 -11.23 7.58 5.89
N ALA A 256 -10.62 8.77 6.09
CA ALA A 256 -9.66 9.34 5.15
C ALA A 256 -8.45 8.43 4.95
N THR A 257 -7.97 7.81 6.03
CA THR A 257 -6.85 6.86 6.02
C THR A 257 -7.17 5.63 5.16
N MET A 258 -8.34 5.02 5.37
CA MET A 258 -8.79 3.85 4.61
C MET A 258 -8.97 4.15 3.12
N LEU A 259 -9.56 5.31 2.81
CA LEU A 259 -9.76 5.76 1.43
C LEU A 259 -8.42 6.04 0.73
N ALA A 260 -7.49 6.72 1.39
CA ALA A 260 -6.18 7.01 0.81
C ALA A 260 -5.34 5.75 0.60
N ALA A 261 -5.39 4.80 1.54
CA ALA A 261 -4.59 3.58 1.48
C ALA A 261 -5.22 2.48 0.62
N GLY A 262 -6.56 2.38 0.57
CA GLY A 262 -7.26 1.21 0.06
C GLY A 262 -7.42 1.17 -1.45
N HIS A 263 -7.70 2.30 -2.13
CA HIS A 263 -7.99 2.22 -3.56
C HIS A 263 -6.77 2.32 -4.47
N GLU A 264 -5.86 3.28 -4.26
CA GLU A 264 -4.72 3.50 -5.17
C GLU A 264 -3.74 2.32 -5.18
N THR A 265 -3.48 1.70 -4.04
CA THR A 265 -2.53 0.59 -3.93
C THR A 265 -3.04 -0.67 -4.62
N THR A 266 -4.30 -1.05 -4.40
CA THR A 266 -4.91 -2.22 -5.03
C THR A 266 -5.08 -2.01 -6.53
N ALA A 267 -5.58 -0.85 -6.98
CA ALA A 267 -5.69 -0.49 -8.38
C ALA A 267 -4.35 -0.58 -9.12
N THR A 268 -3.30 -0.08 -8.49
CA THR A 268 -1.94 -0.12 -9.06
C THR A 268 -1.41 -1.54 -9.15
N THR A 269 -1.68 -2.38 -8.14
CA THR A 269 -1.30 -3.81 -8.19
C THR A 269 -2.05 -4.54 -9.29
N LEU A 270 -3.35 -4.29 -9.47
CA LEU A 270 -4.16 -4.85 -10.56
C LEU A 270 -3.67 -4.39 -11.94
N ALA A 271 -3.31 -3.13 -12.10
CA ALA A 271 -2.75 -2.62 -13.34
C ALA A 271 -1.39 -3.29 -13.66
N TRP A 272 -0.56 -3.55 -12.66
CA TRP A 272 0.66 -4.33 -12.81
C TRP A 272 0.36 -5.80 -13.13
N ALA A 273 -0.66 -6.41 -12.51
CA ALA A 273 -1.07 -7.77 -12.81
C ALA A 273 -1.47 -7.91 -14.28
N LEU A 274 -2.35 -7.06 -14.79
CA LEU A 274 -2.79 -7.07 -16.17
C LEU A 274 -1.64 -6.80 -17.16
N GLU A 275 -0.72 -5.88 -16.82
CA GLU A 275 0.49 -5.60 -17.59
C GLU A 275 1.43 -6.82 -17.65
N ARG A 276 1.60 -7.57 -16.55
CA ARG A 276 2.39 -8.79 -16.52
C ARG A 276 1.71 -9.93 -17.28
N LEU A 277 0.45 -10.19 -17.02
CA LEU A 277 -0.32 -11.25 -17.63
C LEU A 277 -0.34 -11.14 -19.16
N ARG A 278 -0.52 -9.95 -19.71
CA ARG A 278 -0.48 -9.72 -21.15
C ARG A 278 0.85 -10.13 -21.81
N ARG A 279 1.94 -10.24 -21.04
CA ARG A 279 3.28 -10.64 -21.50
C ARG A 279 3.58 -12.10 -21.28
N HIS A 280 2.72 -12.78 -20.54
CA HIS A 280 2.86 -14.17 -20.13
C HIS A 280 1.61 -14.96 -20.52
N PRO A 281 1.37 -15.19 -21.85
CA PRO A 281 0.18 -15.87 -22.33
C PRO A 281 0.08 -17.32 -21.82
N GLU A 282 1.20 -17.94 -21.47
CA GLU A 282 1.25 -19.24 -20.80
C GLU A 282 0.61 -19.18 -19.41
N VAL A 283 0.88 -18.14 -18.64
CA VAL A 283 0.27 -17.92 -17.30
C VAL A 283 -1.23 -17.64 -17.45
N VAL A 284 -1.62 -16.84 -18.46
CA VAL A 284 -3.04 -16.54 -18.71
C VAL A 284 -3.82 -17.82 -19.06
N ARG A 285 -3.28 -18.74 -19.86
CA ARG A 285 -3.94 -20.01 -20.17
C ARG A 285 -4.23 -20.85 -18.93
N GLU A 286 -3.26 -20.98 -18.03
CA GLU A 286 -3.44 -21.70 -16.75
C GLU A 286 -4.49 -21.02 -15.86
N LEU A 287 -4.45 -19.69 -15.78
CA LEU A 287 -5.44 -18.91 -15.00
C LEU A 287 -6.85 -19.07 -15.56
N VAL A 288 -7.01 -19.03 -16.88
CA VAL A 288 -8.32 -19.20 -17.54
C VAL A 288 -8.83 -20.63 -17.29
N ALA A 289 -7.99 -21.65 -17.46
CA ALA A 289 -8.37 -23.03 -17.19
C ALA A 289 -8.79 -23.22 -15.70
N GLU A 290 -8.07 -22.59 -14.77
CA GLU A 290 -8.44 -22.63 -13.36
C GLU A 290 -9.77 -21.91 -13.07
N VAL A 291 -10.01 -20.75 -13.68
CA VAL A 291 -11.26 -19.99 -13.54
C VAL A 291 -12.44 -20.83 -14.04
N ASP A 292 -12.31 -21.46 -15.20
CA ASP A 292 -13.34 -22.32 -15.81
C ASP A 292 -13.62 -23.57 -14.95
N ALA A 293 -12.59 -24.07 -14.24
CA ALA A 293 -12.72 -25.18 -13.28
C ALA A 293 -13.20 -24.77 -11.87
N GLY A 294 -13.36 -23.46 -11.61
CA GLY A 294 -13.77 -22.94 -10.30
C GLY A 294 -12.65 -22.95 -9.23
N GLY A 295 -11.39 -23.09 -9.64
CA GLY A 295 -10.22 -23.05 -8.76
C GLY A 295 -9.75 -21.65 -8.37
N SER A 296 -8.72 -21.57 -7.52
CA SER A 296 -8.16 -20.30 -7.05
C SER A 296 -6.66 -20.32 -6.73
N ASP A 297 -6.03 -21.49 -6.65
CA ASP A 297 -4.67 -21.62 -6.12
C ASP A 297 -3.62 -20.97 -7.03
N TYR A 298 -3.73 -21.17 -8.34
CA TYR A 298 -2.80 -20.59 -9.31
C TYR A 298 -3.01 -19.07 -9.44
N ARG A 299 -4.25 -18.60 -9.36
CA ARG A 299 -4.57 -17.16 -9.33
C ARG A 299 -4.02 -16.50 -8.07
N HIS A 300 -4.16 -17.14 -6.92
CA HIS A 300 -3.57 -16.67 -5.68
C HIS A 300 -2.03 -16.61 -5.78
N ALA A 301 -1.38 -17.66 -6.28
CA ALA A 301 0.07 -17.69 -6.53
C ALA A 301 0.50 -16.58 -7.52
N THR A 302 -0.30 -16.32 -8.55
CA THR A 302 -0.06 -15.22 -9.51
C THR A 302 -0.12 -13.84 -8.84
N ILE A 303 -1.08 -13.60 -7.96
CA ILE A 303 -1.17 -12.34 -7.19
C ILE A 303 0.07 -12.15 -6.32
N LEU A 304 0.53 -13.20 -5.64
CA LEU A 304 1.76 -13.15 -4.82
C LEU A 304 2.99 -12.82 -5.67
N GLU A 305 3.12 -13.39 -6.87
CA GLU A 305 4.23 -13.12 -7.79
C GLU A 305 4.16 -11.71 -8.40
N VAL A 306 2.97 -11.19 -8.69
CA VAL A 306 2.81 -9.79 -9.08
C VAL A 306 3.31 -8.86 -7.97
N GLN A 307 2.91 -9.10 -6.74
CA GLN A 307 3.31 -8.30 -5.58
C GLN A 307 4.80 -8.41 -5.28
N ARG A 308 5.43 -9.55 -5.54
CA ARG A 308 6.88 -9.73 -5.45
C ARG A 308 7.60 -8.94 -6.54
N SER A 309 7.27 -9.22 -7.81
CA SER A 309 8.00 -8.68 -8.97
C SER A 309 7.67 -7.21 -9.24
N ARG A 310 6.53 -6.72 -8.73
CA ARG A 310 6.02 -5.35 -8.94
C ARG A 310 5.47 -4.76 -7.63
N PRO A 311 6.27 -4.67 -6.55
CA PRO A 311 5.82 -4.06 -5.31
C PRO A 311 5.42 -2.61 -5.57
N VAL A 312 4.22 -2.24 -5.10
CA VAL A 312 3.66 -0.90 -5.27
C VAL A 312 4.27 0.07 -4.26
N ILE A 313 4.62 -0.42 -3.08
CA ILE A 313 5.32 0.32 -2.03
C ILE A 313 6.74 -0.22 -1.93
N ASP A 314 7.74 0.67 -2.08
CA ASP A 314 9.15 0.26 -2.10
C ASP A 314 9.76 0.07 -0.71
N PHE A 315 9.25 0.77 0.31
CA PHE A 315 9.83 0.78 1.64
C PHE A 315 8.81 0.59 2.75
N ALA A 316 9.22 -0.19 3.77
CA ALA A 316 8.54 -0.23 5.06
C ALA A 316 9.54 0.22 6.13
N GLY A 317 9.22 1.28 6.89
CA GLY A 317 10.17 1.92 7.79
C GLY A 317 9.76 1.91 9.25
N ARG A 318 10.77 2.12 10.11
CA ARG A 318 10.64 2.39 11.55
C ARG A 318 11.57 3.53 11.94
N HIS A 319 11.19 4.26 12.96
CA HIS A 319 12.00 5.30 13.59
C HIS A 319 12.51 4.80 14.93
N VAL A 320 13.81 4.91 15.20
CA VAL A 320 14.43 4.46 16.44
C VAL A 320 14.16 5.50 17.56
N VAL A 321 13.45 5.08 18.61
CA VAL A 321 13.11 5.91 19.76
C VAL A 321 13.86 5.52 21.04
N ALA A 322 14.33 4.28 21.15
CA ALA A 322 15.26 3.86 22.16
C ALA A 322 16.62 4.54 21.99
N ASP A 323 17.50 4.51 22.98
CA ASP A 323 18.83 5.11 22.89
C ASP A 323 19.61 4.55 21.70
N HIS A 324 19.44 3.26 21.41
CA HIS A 324 19.90 2.59 20.20
C HIS A 324 19.00 1.39 19.87
N LEU A 325 19.14 0.90 18.65
CA LEU A 325 18.57 -0.36 18.16
C LEU A 325 19.72 -1.24 17.67
N ASP A 326 19.89 -2.42 18.26
CA ASP A 326 20.77 -3.44 17.72
C ASP A 326 20.06 -4.18 16.60
N LEU A 327 20.69 -4.27 15.41
CA LEU A 327 20.12 -4.86 14.20
C LEU A 327 21.20 -5.61 13.43
N GLY A 328 21.22 -6.93 13.52
CA GLY A 328 22.34 -7.75 13.06
C GLY A 328 23.64 -7.35 13.77
N GLU A 329 24.65 -6.95 13.01
CA GLU A 329 25.93 -6.46 13.54
C GLU A 329 25.97 -4.95 13.84
N TRP A 330 24.87 -4.23 13.54
CA TRP A 330 24.80 -2.78 13.59
C TRP A 330 24.13 -2.28 14.87
N ARG A 331 24.63 -1.18 15.40
CA ARG A 331 24.03 -0.42 16.51
C ARG A 331 23.57 0.94 16.02
N ILE A 332 22.27 1.07 15.77
CA ILE A 332 21.67 2.24 15.15
C ILE A 332 21.18 3.18 16.25
N PRO A 333 21.68 4.43 16.34
CA PRO A 333 21.32 5.34 17.42
C PRO A 333 19.90 5.90 17.27
N LYS A 334 19.38 6.42 18.38
CA LYS A 334 18.12 7.17 18.44
C LYS A 334 18.05 8.25 17.36
N GLY A 335 16.86 8.44 16.81
CA GLY A 335 16.57 9.47 15.80
C GLY A 335 16.84 9.06 14.37
N TYR A 336 17.39 7.86 14.13
CA TYR A 336 17.51 7.31 12.78
C TYR A 336 16.21 6.65 12.33
N ASN A 337 15.92 6.74 11.03
CA ASN A 337 14.97 5.84 10.40
C ASN A 337 15.68 4.57 9.92
N VAL A 338 15.02 3.43 10.03
CA VAL A 338 15.44 2.17 9.41
C VAL A 338 14.41 1.80 8.35
N LEU A 339 14.84 1.68 7.11
CA LEU A 339 13.99 1.49 5.93
C LEU A 339 14.28 0.11 5.32
N VAL A 340 13.34 -0.81 5.42
CA VAL A 340 13.38 -2.08 4.69
C VAL A 340 13.06 -1.80 3.23
N SER A 341 14.03 -2.04 2.33
CA SER A 341 13.81 -1.94 0.89
C SER A 341 13.14 -3.20 0.38
N ILE A 342 11.82 -3.16 0.24
CA ILE A 342 11.00 -4.28 -0.25
C ILE A 342 11.44 -4.68 -1.67
N ALA A 343 11.72 -3.70 -2.51
CA ALA A 343 12.13 -3.94 -3.89
C ALA A 343 13.47 -4.69 -3.99
N LEU A 344 14.48 -4.29 -3.20
CA LEU A 344 15.78 -4.98 -3.19
C LEU A 344 15.65 -6.38 -2.60
N LEU A 345 14.88 -6.52 -1.52
CA LEU A 345 14.65 -7.80 -0.87
C LEU A 345 13.93 -8.79 -1.79
N HIS A 346 12.93 -8.32 -2.55
CA HIS A 346 12.22 -9.14 -3.53
C HIS A 346 13.04 -9.49 -4.78
N ASP A 347 14.12 -8.75 -5.03
CA ASP A 347 15.06 -9.00 -6.13
C ASP A 347 16.30 -9.80 -5.68
N ASP A 348 16.36 -10.24 -4.41
CA ASP A 348 17.45 -11.04 -3.87
C ASP A 348 17.36 -12.50 -4.36
N SER A 349 18.41 -12.96 -5.04
CA SER A 349 18.48 -14.32 -5.59
C SER A 349 18.65 -15.41 -4.52
N SER A 350 19.07 -15.05 -3.31
CA SER A 350 19.16 -15.97 -2.18
C SER A 350 17.78 -16.30 -1.59
N GLU A 351 16.83 -15.36 -1.71
CA GLU A 351 15.46 -15.50 -1.22
C GLU A 351 14.50 -15.98 -2.34
N PHE A 352 14.70 -15.52 -3.56
CA PHE A 352 13.86 -15.83 -4.73
C PHE A 352 14.73 -16.28 -5.91
N ALA A 353 14.75 -17.57 -6.21
CA ALA A 353 15.49 -18.11 -7.36
C ALA A 353 15.06 -17.40 -8.66
N ARG A 354 16.03 -16.90 -9.46
CA ARG A 354 15.80 -16.14 -10.69
C ARG A 354 14.76 -15.02 -10.50
N PRO A 355 15.02 -14.02 -9.65
CA PRO A 355 14.04 -13.00 -9.24
C PRO A 355 13.55 -12.13 -10.40
N GLU A 356 14.30 -12.05 -11.50
CA GLU A 356 13.97 -11.34 -12.73
C GLU A 356 12.86 -12.03 -13.55
N VAL A 357 12.63 -13.34 -13.32
CA VAL A 357 11.62 -14.13 -14.02
C VAL A 357 10.27 -14.01 -13.28
N PHE A 358 9.22 -13.68 -14.04
CA PHE A 358 7.84 -13.73 -13.55
C PHE A 358 7.34 -15.18 -13.59
N ASP A 359 7.23 -15.80 -12.43
CA ASP A 359 6.92 -17.22 -12.29
C ASP A 359 5.98 -17.46 -11.10
N PRO A 360 4.65 -17.52 -11.34
CA PRO A 360 3.68 -17.81 -10.28
C PRO A 360 3.89 -19.14 -9.56
N THR A 361 4.51 -20.12 -10.22
CA THR A 361 4.67 -21.47 -9.64
C THR A 361 5.53 -21.47 -8.38
N ARG A 362 6.38 -20.44 -8.19
CA ARG A 362 7.17 -20.29 -6.96
C ARG A 362 6.34 -20.19 -5.67
N PHE A 363 5.07 -19.78 -5.79
CA PHE A 363 4.14 -19.66 -4.68
C PHE A 363 3.04 -20.72 -4.66
N LEU A 364 3.03 -21.63 -5.64
CA LEU A 364 2.01 -22.66 -5.74
C LEU A 364 2.22 -23.73 -4.66
N GLY A 365 1.21 -23.91 -3.80
CA GLY A 365 1.24 -24.91 -2.71
C GLY A 365 2.23 -24.59 -1.57
N THR A 366 2.86 -23.40 -1.58
CA THR A 366 3.85 -23.00 -0.57
C THR A 366 3.45 -21.70 0.13
N LYS A 367 3.92 -21.53 1.38
CA LYS A 367 3.82 -20.23 2.05
C LYS A 367 4.90 -19.29 1.50
N PRO A 368 4.59 -18.00 1.29
CA PRO A 368 5.61 -17.03 0.94
C PRO A 368 6.74 -17.00 1.98
N PRO A 369 8.02 -16.86 1.54
CA PRO A 369 9.14 -16.72 2.47
C PRO A 369 9.03 -15.43 3.29
N SER A 370 9.82 -15.33 4.38
CA SER A 370 9.83 -14.14 5.24
C SER A 370 10.29 -12.87 4.53
N ALA A 371 11.00 -13.02 3.44
CA ALA A 371 11.42 -11.95 2.53
C ALA A 371 10.26 -11.36 1.70
N TRP A 372 9.12 -12.06 1.59
CA TRP A 372 7.95 -11.57 0.86
C TRP A 372 7.16 -10.57 1.72
N LEU A 373 7.37 -9.28 1.50
CA LEU A 373 6.91 -8.20 2.37
C LEU A 373 6.09 -7.09 1.66
N PRO A 374 5.23 -7.37 0.66
CA PRO A 374 4.49 -6.31 -0.04
C PRO A 374 3.53 -5.54 0.89
N PHE A 375 3.14 -6.14 2.01
CA PHE A 375 2.29 -5.56 3.05
C PHE A 375 3.07 -5.08 4.28
N GLY A 376 4.41 -5.01 4.22
CA GLY A 376 5.26 -4.72 5.37
C GLY A 376 5.19 -5.81 6.45
N GLY A 377 5.60 -5.47 7.69
CA GLY A 377 5.70 -6.44 8.78
C GLY A 377 5.43 -5.86 10.18
N GLY A 378 5.35 -6.75 11.16
CA GLY A 378 5.16 -6.41 12.57
C GLY A 378 3.82 -5.76 12.87
N THR A 379 3.78 -4.93 13.92
CA THR A 379 2.57 -4.25 14.40
C THR A 379 1.99 -3.27 13.38
N ARG A 380 2.78 -2.82 12.40
CA ARG A 380 2.40 -1.90 11.32
C ARG A 380 2.11 -2.60 9.97
N ARG A 381 2.06 -3.93 9.96
CA ARG A 381 1.67 -4.68 8.75
C ARG A 381 0.32 -4.18 8.25
N CYS A 382 0.15 -4.06 6.94
CA CYS A 382 -1.07 -3.57 6.31
C CYS A 382 -2.32 -4.24 6.90
N ILE A 383 -3.24 -3.44 7.41
CA ILE A 383 -4.49 -3.91 8.00
C ILE A 383 -5.47 -4.41 6.93
N GLY A 384 -5.42 -3.82 5.73
CA GLY A 384 -6.27 -4.18 4.58
C GLY A 384 -5.72 -5.31 3.73
N ALA A 385 -4.65 -6.04 4.16
CA ALA A 385 -4.00 -7.04 3.31
C ALA A 385 -4.95 -8.14 2.83
N ALA A 386 -5.84 -8.63 3.70
CA ALA A 386 -6.80 -9.67 3.33
C ALA A 386 -7.90 -9.12 2.39
N PHE A 387 -8.37 -7.90 2.65
CA PHE A 387 -9.35 -7.24 1.79
C PHE A 387 -8.77 -6.98 0.39
N ALA A 388 -7.56 -6.42 0.29
CA ALA A 388 -6.88 -6.20 -0.97
C ALA A 388 -6.62 -7.50 -1.75
N THR A 389 -6.26 -8.59 -1.07
CA THR A 389 -6.06 -9.90 -1.70
C THR A 389 -7.37 -10.45 -2.27
N MET A 390 -8.47 -10.37 -1.52
CA MET A 390 -9.80 -10.76 -1.99
C MET A 390 -10.23 -9.91 -3.20
N GLU A 391 -10.06 -8.59 -3.12
CA GLU A 391 -10.44 -7.67 -4.21
C GLU A 391 -9.66 -7.96 -5.49
N MET A 392 -8.34 -8.21 -5.38
CA MET A 392 -7.51 -8.61 -6.53
C MET A 392 -7.94 -9.96 -7.11
N ASP A 393 -8.22 -10.94 -6.24
CA ASP A 393 -8.64 -12.28 -6.65
C ASP A 393 -9.96 -12.25 -7.42
N VAL A 394 -10.97 -11.60 -6.85
CA VAL A 394 -12.30 -11.48 -7.46
C VAL A 394 -12.24 -10.68 -8.77
N THR A 395 -11.48 -9.58 -8.80
CA THR A 395 -11.30 -8.77 -10.01
C THR A 395 -10.66 -9.58 -11.14
N LEU A 396 -9.56 -10.28 -10.88
CA LEU A 396 -8.89 -11.10 -11.90
C LEU A 396 -9.78 -12.26 -12.34
N ARG A 397 -10.45 -12.96 -11.41
CA ARG A 397 -11.41 -14.01 -11.73
C ARG A 397 -12.50 -13.53 -12.67
N THR A 398 -13.12 -12.39 -12.36
CA THR A 398 -14.22 -11.83 -13.14
C THR A 398 -13.75 -11.40 -14.53
N LEU A 399 -12.63 -10.68 -14.62
CA LEU A 399 -12.08 -10.22 -15.88
C LEU A 399 -11.67 -11.40 -16.79
N LEU A 400 -11.05 -12.46 -16.25
CA LEU A 400 -10.63 -13.64 -17.01
C LEU A 400 -11.81 -14.55 -17.38
N ALA A 401 -12.92 -14.50 -16.66
CA ALA A 401 -14.15 -15.18 -17.04
C ALA A 401 -14.87 -14.47 -18.20
N ASP A 402 -14.86 -13.15 -18.22
CA ASP A 402 -15.65 -12.34 -19.15
C ASP A 402 -14.85 -11.91 -20.39
N PHE A 403 -13.48 -11.90 -20.32
CA PHE A 403 -12.61 -11.41 -21.40
C PHE A 403 -11.40 -12.31 -21.67
N GLU A 404 -10.98 -12.33 -22.93
CA GLU A 404 -9.65 -12.79 -23.35
C GLU A 404 -8.67 -11.60 -23.34
N LEU A 405 -7.54 -11.74 -22.65
CA LEU A 405 -6.49 -10.73 -22.59
C LEU A 405 -5.53 -10.92 -23.76
N MET A 406 -5.51 -9.97 -24.70
CA MET A 406 -4.67 -10.03 -25.90
C MET A 406 -3.18 -9.91 -25.54
N PRO A 407 -2.31 -10.85 -25.99
CA PRO A 407 -0.89 -10.83 -25.69
C PRO A 407 -0.18 -9.63 -26.34
N THR A 408 1.04 -9.33 -25.86
CA THR A 408 1.89 -8.27 -26.43
C THR A 408 3.37 -8.65 -26.41
N SER A 409 4.10 -8.28 -27.45
CA SER A 409 5.56 -8.32 -27.52
C SER A 409 6.22 -6.97 -27.17
N ALA A 410 5.44 -5.94 -26.86
CA ALA A 410 5.96 -4.64 -26.49
C ALA A 410 6.84 -4.71 -25.22
N ARG A 411 7.83 -3.83 -25.08
CA ARG A 411 8.70 -3.79 -23.89
C ARG A 411 7.89 -3.60 -22.61
N SER A 412 8.34 -4.23 -21.53
CA SER A 412 7.82 -4.04 -20.17
C SER A 412 7.72 -2.57 -19.80
N GLU A 413 6.64 -2.19 -19.14
CA GLU A 413 6.49 -0.84 -18.65
C GLU A 413 7.49 -0.55 -17.52
N ARG A 414 7.98 0.70 -17.51
CA ARG A 414 8.85 1.18 -16.44
C ARG A 414 8.02 1.55 -15.21
N TRP A 415 8.68 1.66 -14.08
CA TRP A 415 8.11 2.17 -12.86
C TRP A 415 7.92 3.68 -12.94
N PHE A 416 6.77 4.15 -12.54
CA PHE A 416 6.43 5.56 -12.46
C PHE A 416 5.91 5.90 -11.05
N SER A 417 6.53 6.88 -10.39
CA SER A 417 6.10 7.32 -9.08
C SER A 417 4.85 8.20 -9.16
N ARG A 418 3.81 7.81 -8.45
CA ARG A 418 2.60 8.61 -8.24
C ARG A 418 2.62 9.36 -6.89
N GLY A 419 3.77 9.37 -6.21
CA GLY A 419 4.00 9.88 -4.87
C GLY A 419 4.41 8.73 -3.96
N VAL A 420 3.47 8.14 -3.23
CA VAL A 420 3.73 6.98 -2.36
C VAL A 420 3.80 5.68 -3.16
N ALA A 421 2.91 5.50 -4.14
CA ALA A 421 2.78 4.28 -4.94
C ALA A 421 3.60 4.33 -6.25
N TYR A 422 4.01 3.15 -6.72
CA TYR A 422 4.70 2.95 -8.00
C TYR A 422 3.83 2.21 -9.00
N ALA A 423 3.41 2.91 -10.04
CA ALA A 423 2.54 2.42 -11.11
C ALA A 423 3.29 2.10 -12.41
N PRO A 424 2.67 1.34 -13.33
CA PRO A 424 3.17 1.21 -14.71
C PRO A 424 3.23 2.57 -15.40
N SER A 425 4.35 2.86 -16.09
CA SER A 425 4.63 4.18 -16.67
C SER A 425 3.68 4.63 -17.78
N ARG A 426 2.99 3.67 -18.39
CA ARG A 426 1.98 3.90 -19.44
C ARG A 426 0.58 3.45 -18.98
N GLY A 427 0.42 3.28 -17.66
CA GLY A 427 -0.84 2.94 -17.04
C GLY A 427 -1.25 1.46 -17.17
N GLY A 428 -0.30 0.54 -17.40
CA GLY A 428 -0.63 -0.89 -17.55
C GLY A 428 -1.49 -1.12 -18.80
N ARG A 429 -0.92 -0.89 -19.98
CA ARG A 429 -1.62 -1.00 -21.27
C ARG A 429 -2.11 -2.43 -21.51
N ILE A 430 -3.39 -2.57 -21.78
CA ILE A 430 -4.03 -3.84 -22.15
C ILE A 430 -4.91 -3.70 -23.39
N ALA A 431 -5.21 -4.82 -24.02
CA ALA A 431 -6.31 -4.95 -24.99
C ALA A 431 -7.07 -6.25 -24.67
N VAL A 432 -8.38 -6.20 -24.73
CA VAL A 432 -9.26 -7.31 -24.38
C VAL A 432 -10.31 -7.54 -25.48
N VAL A 433 -10.77 -8.78 -25.60
CA VAL A 433 -11.95 -9.14 -26.38
C VAL A 433 -12.89 -9.97 -25.51
N PRO A 434 -14.24 -9.87 -25.66
CA PRO A 434 -15.17 -10.70 -24.91
C PRO A 434 -14.92 -12.21 -25.17
N ARG A 435 -15.09 -13.02 -24.14
CA ARG A 435 -15.07 -14.50 -24.23
C ARG A 435 -16.39 -15.06 -24.65
#